data_ab99b756ffef5198d741e3a267bc7f81
#
_entry.id   ab99b756ffef5198d741e3a267bc7f81
#
_cell.length_a   1.000
_cell.length_b   1.000
_cell.length_c   1.000
_cell.angle_alpha   90.00
_cell.angle_beta   90.00
_cell.angle_gamma   90.00
#
_symmetry.space_group_name_H-M   'P 1'
#
loop_
_entity.id
_entity.type
_entity.pdbx_description
1 polymer ?
#
loop_
_entity_poly.entity_id
_entity_poly.type
_entity_poly.pdbx_seq_one_letter_code
_entity_poly.pdbx_strand_id
1 'polypeptide(L)'
;WCPAAVATEDRPAARAPARAVEGPVASIAVADHVFRAPKGTRDILWPDSSRWRSLVDVFADVVSSAGYLEVIPPMFEHVEVFQRLGQATDVVRKEMYSFEDRGGRNIALRPEQTASVVRAFAEHRPAVPWKAWYAGPNFRYERAQKGRFRQFDQVGVEVLGPEDAHVDAEVIALAWQFYERLGLRQVTLAVNSLGSAGDRARYVDALRAHFSADLGALSE
;
A
#
# COMPACT_ATOMS: atom_id res chain seq x y z
N TRP A 1 41.81 20.95 -16.28
CA TRP A 1 40.54 21.34 -16.88
C TRP A 1 40.55 20.89 -18.36
N CYS A 2 39.90 19.77 -18.64
CA CYS A 2 39.74 19.26 -20.00
C CYS A 2 38.29 18.76 -20.15
N PRO A 3 37.48 19.25 -21.09
CA PRO A 3 36.10 18.78 -21.26
C PRO A 3 36.13 17.44 -22.02
N ALA A 4 35.61 16.40 -21.39
CA ALA A 4 35.37 15.12 -22.05
C ALA A 4 34.15 15.23 -22.98
N ALA A 5 34.34 14.77 -24.21
CA ALA A 5 33.32 14.70 -25.25
C ALA A 5 32.19 13.74 -24.82
N VAL A 6 30.96 14.23 -24.93
CA VAL A 6 29.75 13.43 -24.76
C VAL A 6 29.55 12.63 -26.05
N ALA A 7 29.73 11.29 -25.97
CA ALA A 7 29.32 10.40 -27.01
C ALA A 7 27.79 10.29 -27.03
N THR A 8 27.19 10.61 -28.17
CA THR A 8 25.75 10.38 -28.43
C THR A 8 25.54 8.89 -28.60
N GLU A 9 25.01 8.21 -27.58
CA GLU A 9 24.56 6.83 -27.70
C GLU A 9 23.30 6.74 -28.56
N ASP A 10 23.41 5.93 -29.60
CA ASP A 10 22.34 5.54 -30.50
C ASP A 10 21.18 4.89 -29.72
N ARG A 11 20.01 5.48 -29.82
CA ARG A 11 18.77 4.86 -29.30
C ARG A 11 18.49 3.59 -30.10
N PRO A 12 18.37 2.41 -29.45
CA PRO A 12 17.93 1.23 -30.16
C PRO A 12 16.52 1.43 -30.73
N ALA A 13 16.38 1.10 -32.00
CA ALA A 13 15.12 1.17 -32.75
C ALA A 13 14.00 0.40 -32.02
N ALA A 14 12.81 0.98 -32.00
CA ALA A 14 11.62 0.37 -31.43
C ALA A 14 11.41 -1.05 -31.99
N ARG A 15 11.42 -2.02 -31.10
CA ARG A 15 11.19 -3.44 -31.44
C ARG A 15 9.78 -3.56 -32.01
N ALA A 16 9.67 -4.09 -33.22
CA ALA A 16 8.40 -4.39 -33.86
C ALA A 16 7.51 -5.26 -32.94
N PRO A 17 6.17 -5.07 -32.98
CA PRO A 17 5.27 -5.86 -32.16
C PRO A 17 5.43 -7.34 -32.49
N ALA A 18 5.57 -8.16 -31.44
CA ALA A 18 5.66 -9.60 -31.58
C ALA A 18 4.41 -10.10 -32.35
N ARG A 19 4.65 -10.84 -33.44
CA ARG A 19 3.59 -11.51 -34.19
C ARG A 19 2.81 -12.41 -33.24
N ALA A 20 1.49 -12.27 -33.22
CA ALA A 20 0.61 -13.17 -32.49
C ALA A 20 0.88 -14.61 -32.98
N VAL A 21 1.23 -15.49 -32.06
CA VAL A 21 1.33 -16.91 -32.32
C VAL A 21 -0.10 -17.45 -32.35
N GLU A 22 -0.67 -17.52 -33.55
CA GLU A 22 -1.93 -18.25 -33.79
C GLU A 22 -1.61 -19.75 -33.82
N GLY A 23 -1.56 -20.36 -32.65
CA GLY A 23 -1.62 -21.80 -32.49
C GLY A 23 -2.78 -22.17 -31.59
N PRO A 24 -3.43 -23.31 -31.74
CA PRO A 24 -4.48 -23.71 -30.83
C PRO A 24 -3.89 -23.80 -29.42
N VAL A 25 -4.28 -22.88 -28.55
CA VAL A 25 -4.04 -23.00 -27.11
C VAL A 25 -4.78 -24.25 -26.68
N ALA A 26 -4.04 -25.34 -26.41
CA ALA A 26 -4.62 -26.55 -25.89
C ALA A 26 -5.41 -26.16 -24.64
N SER A 27 -6.74 -26.31 -24.72
CA SER A 27 -7.61 -26.09 -23.57
C SER A 27 -7.23 -27.15 -22.55
N ILE A 28 -6.67 -26.72 -21.42
CA ILE A 28 -6.50 -27.60 -20.27
C ILE A 28 -7.90 -27.78 -19.68
N ALA A 29 -8.68 -28.67 -20.32
CA ALA A 29 -9.94 -29.13 -19.80
C ALA A 29 -9.63 -30.22 -18.74
N VAL A 30 -9.50 -29.81 -17.50
CA VAL A 30 -9.61 -30.73 -16.37
C VAL A 30 -11.06 -30.70 -15.96
N ALA A 31 -11.78 -31.80 -16.29
CA ALA A 31 -13.13 -32.16 -15.86
C ALA A 31 -14.00 -31.00 -15.31
N ASP A 32 -14.92 -30.48 -16.10
CA ASP A 32 -16.06 -29.58 -15.81
C ASP A 32 -15.90 -28.42 -14.80
N HIS A 33 -14.72 -28.18 -14.24
CA HIS A 33 -14.43 -27.04 -13.37
C HIS A 33 -13.53 -26.02 -14.05
N VAL A 34 -14.12 -24.92 -14.50
CA VAL A 34 -13.35 -23.74 -14.91
C VAL A 34 -12.76 -23.09 -13.66
N PHE A 35 -11.46 -23.24 -13.44
CA PHE A 35 -10.77 -22.54 -12.37
C PHE A 35 -10.83 -21.02 -12.60
N ARG A 36 -11.19 -20.27 -11.57
CA ARG A 36 -11.29 -18.82 -11.58
C ARG A 36 -10.45 -18.25 -10.43
N ALA A 37 -10.05 -16.99 -10.56
CA ALA A 37 -9.42 -16.27 -9.47
C ALA A 37 -10.29 -16.34 -8.19
N PRO A 38 -9.70 -16.52 -7.00
CA PRO A 38 -10.43 -16.55 -5.75
C PRO A 38 -11.30 -15.30 -5.54
N LYS A 39 -12.41 -15.44 -4.81
CA LYS A 39 -13.33 -14.32 -4.55
C LYS A 39 -12.60 -13.14 -3.92
N GLY A 40 -12.75 -11.97 -4.52
CA GLY A 40 -12.10 -10.74 -4.06
C GLY A 40 -10.67 -10.56 -4.56
N THR A 41 -10.21 -11.42 -5.47
CA THR A 41 -8.97 -11.24 -6.23
C THR A 41 -9.28 -11.10 -7.72
N ARG A 42 -8.29 -10.68 -8.50
CA ARG A 42 -8.41 -10.58 -9.96
C ARG A 42 -7.03 -10.64 -10.61
N ASP A 43 -7.01 -11.06 -11.86
CA ASP A 43 -5.87 -10.87 -12.73
C ASP A 43 -5.87 -9.43 -13.26
N ILE A 44 -4.70 -8.80 -13.27
CA ILE A 44 -4.51 -7.47 -13.86
C ILE A 44 -3.80 -7.67 -15.20
N LEU A 45 -4.58 -7.69 -16.27
CA LEU A 45 -4.08 -7.92 -17.62
C LEU A 45 -3.75 -6.59 -18.33
N TRP A 46 -3.02 -6.68 -19.45
CA TRP A 46 -2.84 -5.53 -20.32
C TRP A 46 -4.19 -5.04 -20.88
N PRO A 47 -4.46 -3.72 -20.93
CA PRO A 47 -3.56 -2.57 -20.67
C PRO A 47 -3.48 -2.13 -19.19
N ASP A 48 -4.28 -2.66 -18.28
CA ASP A 48 -4.34 -2.20 -16.89
C ASP A 48 -3.05 -2.51 -16.12
N SER A 49 -2.37 -3.62 -16.42
CA SER A 49 -1.06 -3.92 -15.83
C SER A 49 0.00 -2.88 -16.21
N SER A 50 -0.04 -2.37 -17.44
CA SER A 50 0.84 -1.28 -17.88
C SER A 50 0.51 0.04 -17.16
N ARG A 51 -0.77 0.36 -16.98
CA ARG A 51 -1.21 1.55 -16.23
C ARG A 51 -0.78 1.48 -14.76
N TRP A 52 -0.93 0.30 -14.14
CA TRP A 52 -0.46 0.08 -12.78
C TRP A 52 1.05 0.31 -12.66
N ARG A 53 1.82 -0.27 -13.59
CA ARG A 53 3.27 -0.07 -13.59
C ARG A 53 3.63 1.41 -13.70
N SER A 54 3.03 2.14 -14.64
CA SER A 54 3.27 3.58 -14.80
C SER A 54 2.90 4.38 -13.56
N LEU A 55 1.85 4.00 -12.83
CA LEU A 55 1.48 4.65 -11.56
C LEU A 55 2.57 4.46 -10.52
N VAL A 56 3.10 3.23 -10.37
CA VAL A 56 4.19 2.93 -9.43
C VAL A 56 5.47 3.68 -9.83
N ASP A 57 5.79 3.74 -11.12
CA ASP A 57 6.98 4.44 -11.62
C ASP A 57 6.89 5.96 -11.31
N VAL A 58 5.74 6.59 -11.52
CA VAL A 58 5.51 8.01 -11.15
C VAL A 58 5.65 8.22 -9.65
N PHE A 59 5.12 7.30 -8.82
CA PHE A 59 5.27 7.37 -7.37
C PHE A 59 6.73 7.26 -6.95
N ALA A 60 7.43 6.25 -7.48
CA ALA A 60 8.85 6.02 -7.22
C ALA A 60 9.71 7.23 -7.55
N ASP A 61 9.47 7.87 -8.70
CA ASP A 61 10.19 9.09 -9.12
C ASP A 61 9.99 10.26 -8.14
N VAL A 62 8.74 10.47 -7.69
CA VAL A 62 8.42 11.54 -6.73
C VAL A 62 9.15 11.31 -5.42
N VAL A 63 8.99 10.13 -4.81
CA VAL A 63 9.52 9.88 -3.47
C VAL A 63 11.03 9.68 -3.46
N SER A 64 11.61 9.08 -4.50
CA SER A 64 13.06 8.92 -4.61
C SER A 64 13.78 10.26 -4.79
N SER A 65 13.16 11.24 -5.48
CA SER A 65 13.71 12.59 -5.59
C SER A 65 13.78 13.33 -4.24
N ALA A 66 12.99 12.92 -3.26
CA ALA A 66 13.03 13.42 -1.88
C ALA A 66 13.91 12.54 -0.94
N GLY A 67 14.65 11.59 -1.48
CA GLY A 67 15.59 10.76 -0.74
C GLY A 67 14.99 9.55 -0.06
N TYR A 68 13.78 9.12 -0.46
CA TYR A 68 13.20 7.86 0.02
C TYR A 68 13.78 6.68 -0.76
N LEU A 69 14.12 5.62 -0.05
CA LEU A 69 14.67 4.38 -0.61
C LEU A 69 13.62 3.28 -0.61
N GLU A 70 13.62 2.47 -1.67
CA GLU A 70 12.67 1.36 -1.78
C GLU A 70 12.93 0.28 -0.73
N VAL A 71 11.86 -0.18 -0.09
CA VAL A 71 11.84 -1.34 0.79
C VAL A 71 10.78 -2.31 0.29
N ILE A 72 11.17 -3.56 0.09
CA ILE A 72 10.27 -4.64 -0.34
C ILE A 72 10.09 -5.63 0.80
N PRO A 73 9.11 -5.41 1.70
CA PRO A 73 8.86 -6.34 2.80
C PRO A 73 8.25 -7.65 2.31
N PRO A 74 8.41 -8.76 3.05
CA PRO A 74 7.72 -10.02 2.77
C PRO A 74 6.20 -9.84 2.69
N MET A 75 5.52 -10.68 1.90
CA MET A 75 4.04 -10.68 1.81
C MET A 75 3.38 -11.28 3.05
N PHE A 76 4.10 -12.06 3.82
CA PHE A 76 3.63 -12.66 5.07
C PHE A 76 4.63 -12.42 6.19
N GLU A 77 4.11 -12.26 7.39
CA GLU A 77 4.85 -11.98 8.62
C GLU A 77 4.33 -12.86 9.76
N HIS A 78 5.03 -12.90 10.87
CA HIS A 78 4.45 -13.40 12.10
C HIS A 78 3.24 -12.56 12.52
N VAL A 79 2.18 -13.20 12.97
CA VAL A 79 0.92 -12.52 13.36
C VAL A 79 1.16 -11.39 14.38
N GLU A 80 2.13 -11.59 15.27
CA GLU A 80 2.49 -10.64 16.32
C GLU A 80 3.00 -9.29 15.78
N VAL A 81 3.54 -9.25 14.56
CA VAL A 81 3.99 -8.01 13.92
C VAL A 81 2.83 -7.04 13.76
N PHE A 82 1.66 -7.56 13.36
CA PHE A 82 0.46 -6.76 13.15
C PHE A 82 -0.30 -6.49 14.45
N GLN A 83 -0.29 -7.43 15.41
CA GLN A 83 -0.98 -7.27 16.69
C GLN A 83 -0.40 -6.14 17.55
N ARG A 84 0.90 -5.83 17.41
CA ARG A 84 1.56 -4.73 18.14
C ARG A 84 1.07 -3.35 17.74
N LEU A 85 0.57 -3.16 16.53
CA LEU A 85 0.01 -1.89 16.06
C LEU A 85 -1.35 -1.55 16.68
N GLY A 86 -1.92 -2.43 17.45
CA GLY A 86 -3.14 -2.25 18.19
C GLY A 86 -4.12 -3.39 17.97
N GLN A 87 -4.34 -4.18 19.03
CA GLN A 87 -5.40 -5.21 19.06
C GLN A 87 -6.80 -4.62 18.84
N ALA A 88 -6.91 -3.29 18.80
CA ALA A 88 -8.16 -2.55 18.72
C ALA A 88 -8.64 -2.25 17.29
N THR A 89 -7.82 -2.52 16.25
CA THR A 89 -8.27 -2.27 14.88
C THR A 89 -9.05 -3.48 14.35
N ASP A 90 -10.21 -3.23 13.75
CA ASP A 90 -11.03 -4.27 13.12
C ASP A 90 -10.27 -5.06 12.05
N VAL A 91 -9.31 -4.42 11.38
CA VAL A 91 -8.41 -5.04 10.39
C VAL A 91 -7.64 -6.21 10.98
N VAL A 92 -7.04 -6.05 12.17
CA VAL A 92 -6.27 -7.10 12.83
C VAL A 92 -7.18 -8.20 13.39
N ARG A 93 -8.37 -7.82 13.91
CA ARG A 93 -9.27 -8.76 14.59
C ARG A 93 -10.15 -9.60 13.66
N LYS A 94 -10.58 -9.02 12.51
CA LYS A 94 -11.64 -9.61 11.67
C LYS A 94 -11.23 -9.83 10.22
N GLU A 95 -10.25 -9.10 9.71
CA GLU A 95 -9.96 -9.03 8.28
C GLU A 95 -8.61 -9.63 7.87
N MET A 96 -7.77 -10.02 8.84
CA MET A 96 -6.46 -10.57 8.55
C MET A 96 -6.56 -12.05 8.10
N TYR A 97 -5.86 -12.40 7.03
CA TYR A 97 -5.64 -13.79 6.63
C TYR A 97 -4.49 -14.35 7.48
N SER A 98 -4.79 -15.23 8.40
CA SER A 98 -3.78 -15.92 9.22
C SER A 98 -3.89 -17.43 9.06
N PHE A 99 -2.76 -18.11 9.16
CA PHE A 99 -2.65 -19.56 9.05
C PHE A 99 -1.40 -20.06 9.76
N GLU A 100 -1.40 -21.35 10.10
CA GLU A 100 -0.23 -22.01 10.66
C GLU A 100 0.63 -22.58 9.53
N ASP A 101 1.93 -22.33 9.55
CA ASP A 101 2.86 -22.94 8.61
C ASP A 101 3.21 -24.38 9.04
N ARG A 102 3.92 -25.13 8.18
CA ARG A 102 4.32 -26.51 8.47
C ARG A 102 5.23 -26.66 9.69
N GLY A 103 5.80 -25.59 10.19
CA GLY A 103 6.64 -25.53 11.38
C GLY A 103 5.87 -25.15 12.65
N GLY A 104 4.54 -25.04 12.59
CA GLY A 104 3.70 -24.66 13.73
C GLY A 104 3.74 -23.17 14.07
N ARG A 105 4.18 -22.30 13.14
CA ARG A 105 4.25 -20.86 13.36
C ARG A 105 3.00 -20.18 12.82
N ASN A 106 2.41 -19.29 13.62
CA ASN A 106 1.30 -18.46 13.18
C ASN A 106 1.80 -17.31 12.32
N ILE A 107 1.43 -17.32 11.06
CA ILE A 107 1.77 -16.28 10.09
C ILE A 107 0.51 -15.68 9.48
N ALA A 108 0.62 -14.46 8.97
CA ALA A 108 -0.48 -13.77 8.30
C ALA A 108 -0.01 -13.11 7.02
N LEU A 109 -0.89 -13.08 6.01
CA LEU A 109 -0.70 -12.19 4.88
C LEU A 109 -0.85 -10.75 5.36
N ARG A 110 0.07 -9.88 4.93
CA ARG A 110 0.09 -8.48 5.36
C ARG A 110 -1.20 -7.75 4.98
N PRO A 111 -1.93 -7.19 5.95
CA PRO A 111 -3.11 -6.37 5.68
C PRO A 111 -2.76 -4.92 5.33
N GLU A 112 -1.53 -4.51 5.62
CA GLU A 112 -0.89 -3.22 5.35
C GLU A 112 0.63 -3.40 5.39
N GLN A 113 1.42 -2.38 5.03
CA GLN A 113 2.88 -2.55 4.94
C GLN A 113 3.66 -1.79 6.03
N THR A 114 3.06 -0.81 6.70
CA THR A 114 3.72 -0.02 7.76
C THR A 114 4.34 -0.92 8.84
N ALA A 115 3.60 -1.93 9.33
CA ALA A 115 4.11 -2.85 10.34
C ALA A 115 5.33 -3.63 9.87
N SER A 116 5.30 -4.11 8.61
CA SER A 116 6.42 -4.84 8.03
C SER A 116 7.66 -3.95 7.85
N VAL A 117 7.46 -2.68 7.44
CA VAL A 117 8.55 -1.69 7.31
C VAL A 117 9.13 -1.36 8.67
N VAL A 118 8.30 -1.13 9.69
CA VAL A 118 8.75 -0.89 11.07
C VAL A 118 9.50 -2.10 11.65
N ARG A 119 9.03 -3.32 11.37
CA ARG A 119 9.76 -4.55 11.76
C ARG A 119 11.12 -4.60 11.07
N ALA A 120 11.21 -4.30 9.76
CA ALA A 120 12.46 -4.26 9.02
C ALA A 120 13.43 -3.22 9.62
N PHE A 121 12.92 -2.03 9.97
CA PHE A 121 13.71 -1.02 10.67
C PHE A 121 14.27 -1.53 12.00
N ALA A 122 13.44 -2.17 12.82
CA ALA A 122 13.84 -2.71 14.12
C ALA A 122 14.89 -3.82 14.01
N GLU A 123 14.80 -4.65 12.96
CA GLU A 123 15.72 -5.74 12.68
C GLU A 123 17.07 -5.25 12.15
N HIS A 124 17.05 -4.38 11.15
CA HIS A 124 18.25 -3.95 10.43
C HIS A 124 18.90 -2.68 11.00
N ARG A 125 18.16 -1.91 11.80
CA ARG A 125 18.63 -0.69 12.48
C ARG A 125 19.39 0.29 11.56
N PRO A 126 18.79 0.71 10.44
CA PRO A 126 19.42 1.70 9.56
C PRO A 126 19.59 3.03 10.29
N ALA A 127 20.48 3.90 9.78
CA ALA A 127 20.63 5.24 10.31
C ALA A 127 19.37 6.08 10.17
N VAL A 128 19.08 6.91 11.14
CA VAL A 128 17.96 7.86 11.13
C VAL A 128 18.41 9.27 10.71
N PRO A 129 17.59 10.08 10.06
CA PRO A 129 16.22 9.78 9.61
C PRO A 129 16.19 8.70 8.50
N TRP A 130 15.38 7.67 8.71
CA TRP A 130 15.20 6.62 7.70
C TRP A 130 13.93 6.88 6.91
N LYS A 131 14.08 7.17 5.62
CA LYS A 131 13.01 7.45 4.68
C LYS A 131 12.85 6.24 3.75
N ALA A 132 11.73 5.57 3.83
CA ALA A 132 11.43 4.39 3.05
C ALA A 132 10.15 4.57 2.23
N TRP A 133 10.11 3.96 1.05
CA TRP A 133 8.89 3.82 0.26
C TRP A 133 8.68 2.38 -0.17
N TYR A 134 7.45 2.01 -0.43
CA TYR A 134 7.07 0.68 -0.87
C TYR A 134 5.92 0.72 -1.86
N ALA A 135 5.81 -0.35 -2.68
CA ALA A 135 4.66 -0.64 -3.53
C ALA A 135 4.37 -2.14 -3.52
N GLY A 136 3.11 -2.53 -3.50
CA GLY A 136 2.76 -3.94 -3.63
C GLY A 136 1.44 -4.33 -3.00
N PRO A 137 1.11 -5.64 -3.08
CA PRO A 137 -0.17 -6.15 -2.65
C PRO A 137 -0.32 -6.25 -1.14
N ASN A 138 -1.53 -6.00 -0.67
CA ASN A 138 -2.02 -6.25 0.68
C ASN A 138 -3.27 -7.11 0.64
N PHE A 139 -3.63 -7.72 1.77
CA PHE A 139 -4.67 -8.74 1.83
C PHE A 139 -5.60 -8.50 3.02
N ARG A 140 -6.91 -8.32 2.76
CA ARG A 140 -7.93 -8.14 3.81
C ARG A 140 -9.16 -8.97 3.50
N TYR A 141 -9.63 -9.74 4.47
CA TYR A 141 -10.86 -10.54 4.34
C TYR A 141 -12.09 -9.67 4.50
N GLU A 142 -12.23 -8.70 3.61
CA GLU A 142 -13.39 -7.81 3.57
C GLU A 142 -14.52 -8.38 2.70
N ARG A 143 -15.71 -7.81 2.86
CA ARG A 143 -16.83 -8.07 1.96
C ARG A 143 -16.47 -7.47 0.59
N ALA A 144 -16.18 -8.33 -0.37
CA ALA A 144 -15.84 -7.89 -1.72
C ALA A 144 -17.01 -7.14 -2.37
N GLN A 145 -16.74 -5.93 -2.86
CA GLN A 145 -17.68 -5.08 -3.58
C GLN A 145 -16.94 -4.28 -4.65
N LYS A 146 -17.66 -3.51 -5.48
CA LYS A 146 -17.05 -2.71 -6.53
C LYS A 146 -15.99 -1.75 -5.94
N GLY A 147 -14.75 -1.85 -6.41
CA GLY A 147 -13.63 -1.03 -5.94
C GLY A 147 -12.99 -1.51 -4.62
N ARG A 148 -13.53 -2.55 -3.96
CA ARG A 148 -12.96 -3.11 -2.72
C ARG A 148 -12.67 -4.59 -2.92
N PHE A 149 -11.38 -4.90 -3.00
CA PHE A 149 -10.86 -6.25 -3.22
C PHE A 149 -10.25 -6.80 -1.94
N ARG A 150 -10.15 -8.14 -1.86
CA ARG A 150 -9.43 -8.84 -0.79
C ARG A 150 -7.92 -8.82 -0.98
N GLN A 151 -7.48 -8.75 -2.24
CA GLN A 151 -6.12 -8.42 -2.62
C GLN A 151 -6.16 -7.06 -3.32
N PHE A 152 -5.43 -6.09 -2.82
CA PHE A 152 -5.33 -4.74 -3.37
C PHE A 152 -3.90 -4.24 -3.27
N ASP A 153 -3.52 -3.35 -4.16
CA ASP A 153 -2.17 -2.78 -4.16
C ASP A 153 -2.15 -1.43 -3.45
N GLN A 154 -1.04 -1.15 -2.80
CA GLN A 154 -0.79 0.10 -2.10
C GLN A 154 0.60 0.60 -2.43
N VAL A 155 0.75 1.91 -2.58
CA VAL A 155 2.01 2.63 -2.50
C VAL A 155 2.03 3.43 -1.21
N GLY A 156 3.20 3.58 -0.59
CA GLY A 156 3.31 4.33 0.66
C GLY A 156 4.73 4.73 0.99
N VAL A 157 4.86 5.65 1.93
CA VAL A 157 6.13 6.10 2.50
C VAL A 157 6.09 6.01 4.02
N GLU A 158 7.25 5.78 4.62
CA GLU A 158 7.46 5.80 6.06
C GLU A 158 8.70 6.64 6.37
N VAL A 159 8.62 7.47 7.40
CA VAL A 159 9.77 8.19 7.94
C VAL A 159 9.93 7.83 9.41
N LEU A 160 11.09 7.32 9.78
CA LEU A 160 11.38 6.85 11.13
C LEU A 160 12.58 7.62 11.71
N GLY A 161 12.41 8.06 12.94
CA GLY A 161 13.45 8.72 13.74
C GLY A 161 13.09 10.13 14.20
N PRO A 162 12.84 11.12 13.34
CA PRO A 162 12.57 12.48 13.81
C PRO A 162 11.12 12.68 14.27
N GLU A 163 10.95 13.41 15.36
CA GLU A 163 9.67 13.99 15.79
C GLU A 163 9.64 15.47 15.35
N ASP A 164 9.30 15.72 14.08
CA ASP A 164 9.30 17.07 13.51
C ASP A 164 8.11 17.26 12.58
N ALA A 165 7.31 18.29 12.82
CA ALA A 165 6.16 18.66 12.00
C ALA A 165 6.51 18.94 10.52
N HIS A 166 7.77 19.30 10.21
CA HIS A 166 8.22 19.44 8.84
C HIS A 166 8.24 18.11 8.09
N VAL A 167 8.42 16.97 8.79
CA VAL A 167 8.33 15.64 8.20
C VAL A 167 6.90 15.33 7.77
N ASP A 168 5.91 15.68 8.61
CA ASP A 168 4.50 15.53 8.25
C ASP A 168 4.14 16.38 7.04
N ALA A 169 4.62 17.62 7.00
CA ALA A 169 4.43 18.53 5.86
C ALA A 169 5.09 17.99 4.58
N GLU A 170 6.30 17.39 4.68
CA GLU A 170 6.99 16.76 3.55
C GLU A 170 6.16 15.61 2.99
N VAL A 171 5.67 14.71 3.84
CA VAL A 171 4.86 13.54 3.41
C VAL A 171 3.58 14.00 2.72
N ILE A 172 2.91 15.03 3.25
CA ILE A 172 1.73 15.63 2.62
C ILE A 172 2.08 16.22 1.25
N ALA A 173 3.20 16.95 1.16
CA ALA A 173 3.65 17.56 -0.09
C ALA A 173 4.01 16.51 -1.16
N LEU A 174 4.61 15.39 -0.77
CA LEU A 174 4.89 14.25 -1.68
C LEU A 174 3.60 13.64 -2.23
N ALA A 175 2.61 13.42 -1.38
CA ALA A 175 1.31 12.92 -1.81
C ALA A 175 0.63 13.89 -2.79
N TRP A 176 0.72 15.19 -2.53
CA TRP A 176 0.21 16.24 -3.42
C TRP A 176 0.92 16.20 -4.78
N GLN A 177 2.26 16.22 -4.81
CA GLN A 177 3.05 16.13 -6.03
C GLN A 177 2.76 14.88 -6.85
N PHE A 178 2.56 13.74 -6.17
CA PHE A 178 2.17 12.51 -6.83
C PHE A 178 0.83 12.65 -7.57
N TYR A 179 -0.18 13.22 -6.93
CA TYR A 179 -1.47 13.46 -7.58
C TYR A 179 -1.37 14.45 -8.73
N GLU A 180 -0.58 15.52 -8.60
CA GLU A 180 -0.33 16.46 -9.68
C GLU A 180 0.33 15.79 -10.89
N ARG A 181 1.34 14.95 -10.67
CA ARG A 181 2.01 14.20 -11.74
C ARG A 181 1.08 13.17 -12.43
N LEU A 182 0.10 12.65 -11.73
CA LEU A 182 -0.96 11.82 -12.31
C LEU A 182 -2.01 12.63 -13.07
N GLY A 183 -1.91 13.95 -13.07
CA GLY A 183 -2.86 14.86 -13.75
C GLY A 183 -4.17 15.08 -12.98
N LEU A 184 -4.25 14.71 -11.71
CA LEU A 184 -5.42 14.94 -10.87
C LEU A 184 -5.50 16.42 -10.50
N ARG A 185 -6.57 17.11 -10.94
CA ARG A 185 -6.74 18.56 -10.75
C ARG A 185 -7.69 18.95 -9.63
N GLN A 186 -8.60 18.05 -9.26
CA GLN A 186 -9.65 18.29 -8.26
C GLN A 186 -9.33 17.50 -6.98
N VAL A 187 -8.23 17.86 -6.34
CA VAL A 187 -7.79 17.27 -5.07
C VAL A 187 -7.96 18.30 -3.98
N THR A 188 -8.55 17.92 -2.86
CA THR A 188 -8.68 18.75 -1.66
C THR A 188 -7.91 18.11 -0.53
N LEU A 189 -7.01 18.86 0.10
CA LEU A 189 -6.32 18.45 1.30
C LEU A 189 -7.21 18.72 2.52
N ALA A 190 -7.61 17.68 3.24
CA ALA A 190 -8.25 17.80 4.54
C ALA A 190 -7.28 17.32 5.62
N VAL A 191 -6.94 18.20 6.56
CA VAL A 191 -6.05 17.88 7.67
C VAL A 191 -6.84 17.79 8.96
N ASN A 192 -6.61 16.74 9.74
CA ASN A 192 -7.22 16.53 11.04
C ASN A 192 -6.19 15.99 12.04
N SER A 193 -6.49 16.13 13.31
CA SER A 193 -5.70 15.56 14.41
C SER A 193 -6.61 14.83 15.38
N LEU A 194 -6.18 13.68 15.86
CA LEU A 194 -6.88 12.95 16.92
C LEU A 194 -6.63 13.53 18.31
N GLY A 195 -5.69 14.48 18.42
CA GLY A 195 -5.27 15.04 19.69
C GLY A 195 -4.58 14.03 20.62
N SER A 196 -4.37 14.42 21.88
CA SER A 196 -3.88 13.54 22.93
C SER A 196 -4.96 12.53 23.37
N ALA A 197 -4.57 11.53 24.17
CA ALA A 197 -5.51 10.58 24.75
C ALA A 197 -6.60 11.29 25.58
N GLY A 198 -6.24 12.37 26.29
CA GLY A 198 -7.17 13.19 27.07
C GLY A 198 -8.14 13.98 26.17
N ASP A 199 -7.66 14.50 25.05
CA ASP A 199 -8.49 15.19 24.06
C ASP A 199 -9.52 14.24 23.46
N ARG A 200 -9.09 13.02 23.13
CA ARG A 200 -10.00 11.99 22.59
C ARG A 200 -11.09 11.61 23.57
N ALA A 201 -10.75 11.43 24.87
CA ALA A 201 -11.74 11.13 25.88
C ALA A 201 -12.80 12.24 25.98
N ARG A 202 -12.37 13.52 26.06
CA ARG A 202 -13.28 14.68 26.10
C ARG A 202 -14.15 14.78 24.83
N TYR A 203 -13.56 14.50 23.66
CA TYR A 203 -14.30 14.51 22.40
C TYR A 203 -15.38 13.43 22.36
N VAL A 204 -15.06 12.20 22.80
CA VAL A 204 -16.03 11.10 22.88
C VAL A 204 -17.17 11.43 23.85
N ASP A 205 -16.88 12.03 25.00
CA ASP A 205 -17.89 12.42 25.98
C ASP A 205 -18.79 13.54 25.41
N ALA A 206 -18.21 14.52 24.72
CA ALA A 206 -18.98 15.56 24.03
C ALA A 206 -19.88 15.00 22.92
N LEU A 207 -19.39 14.04 22.12
CA LEU A 207 -20.20 13.34 21.11
C LEU A 207 -21.36 12.57 21.75
N ARG A 208 -21.11 11.82 22.81
CA ARG A 208 -22.15 11.08 23.53
C ARG A 208 -23.22 12.02 24.09
N ALA A 209 -22.82 13.13 24.67
CA ALA A 209 -23.75 14.14 25.16
C ALA A 209 -24.58 14.75 24.02
N HIS A 210 -23.96 15.06 22.90
CA HIS A 210 -24.63 15.63 21.72
C HIS A 210 -25.68 14.68 21.13
N PHE A 211 -25.36 13.39 21.00
CA PHE A 211 -26.27 12.40 20.42
C PHE A 211 -27.14 11.68 21.44
N SER A 212 -27.13 12.08 22.71
CA SER A 212 -27.89 11.40 23.77
C SER A 212 -29.39 11.37 23.51
N ALA A 213 -29.96 12.40 22.85
CA ALA A 213 -31.38 12.47 22.50
C ALA A 213 -31.75 11.59 21.28
N ASP A 214 -30.76 11.23 20.42
CA ASP A 214 -31.00 10.57 19.14
C ASP A 214 -30.39 9.16 19.07
N LEU A 215 -30.02 8.57 20.22
CA LEU A 215 -29.35 7.26 20.28
C LEU A 215 -30.14 6.14 19.57
N GLY A 216 -31.46 6.22 19.54
CA GLY A 216 -32.33 5.26 18.85
C GLY A 216 -32.32 5.40 17.31
N ALA A 217 -31.79 6.50 16.77
CA ALA A 217 -31.69 6.76 15.34
C ALA A 217 -30.28 6.43 14.78
N LEU A 218 -29.32 6.15 15.66
CA LEU A 218 -27.97 5.78 15.27
C LEU A 218 -27.91 4.29 14.96
N SER A 219 -27.17 3.91 13.90
CA SER A 219 -26.87 2.50 13.59
C SER A 219 -25.89 1.93 14.63
N GLU A 220 -26.03 0.61 14.90
CA GLU A 220 -25.07 -0.15 15.73
C GLU A 220 -23.65 -0.14 15.14
#